data_70d682bfad3f4bfe0e1adfeb9cbcf111
#
_entry.id   70d682bfad3f4bfe0e1adfeb9cbcf111
#
_cell.length_a   1.000
_cell.length_b   1.000
_cell.length_c   1.000
_cell.angle_alpha   90.00
_cell.angle_beta   90.00
_cell.angle_gamma   90.00
#
_symmetry.space_group_name_H-M   'P 1'
#
loop_
_entity.id
_entity.type
_entity.pdbx_description
1 polymer ?
#
loop_
_entity_poly.entity_id
_entity_poly.type
_entity_poly.pdbx_seq_one_letter_code
_entity_poly.pdbx_strand_id
1 'polypeptide(L)'
;MNIIQDFVPAGRRNRPGKPNPMKYITIHNTGNASKGAGAKAHAAYIKGDAAANVPASWHYSVDDSNIYQHLPDNETAWHATDGNGPGNSQSIAIEICMNSDSDLLKATDNAAGLAASLCKKYGIPVENVVQHNEWYPKKNCPQMIREGKPYDWGVFRGRVLQFFQG
;
A
#
# COMPACT_ATOMS: atom_id res chain seq x y z
N MET A 1 -6.19 8.63 -12.69
CA MET A 1 -6.57 7.49 -11.84
C MET A 1 -7.57 7.98 -10.80
N ASN A 2 -8.73 7.33 -10.64
CA ASN A 2 -9.74 7.76 -9.67
C ASN A 2 -9.47 7.09 -8.32
N ILE A 3 -9.24 7.89 -7.27
CA ILE A 3 -9.00 7.43 -5.91
C ILE A 3 -10.26 7.71 -5.09
N ILE A 4 -10.82 6.66 -4.49
CA ILE A 4 -11.98 6.76 -3.61
C ILE A 4 -11.48 6.94 -2.18
N GLN A 5 -11.69 8.12 -1.61
CA GLN A 5 -11.35 8.40 -0.21
C GLN A 5 -12.42 7.81 0.70
N ASP A 6 -12.02 6.89 1.56
CA ASP A 6 -12.88 6.24 2.56
C ASP A 6 -12.10 6.05 3.86
N PHE A 7 -11.93 7.14 4.59
CA PHE A 7 -11.02 7.22 5.73
C PHE A 7 -11.52 6.47 6.96
N VAL A 8 -10.60 5.79 7.62
CA VAL A 8 -10.78 5.27 8.97
C VAL A 8 -11.14 6.43 9.90
N PRO A 9 -12.17 6.30 10.76
CA PRO A 9 -12.50 7.35 11.72
C PRO A 9 -11.33 7.70 12.63
N ALA A 10 -11.15 8.99 12.91
CA ALA A 10 -10.12 9.47 13.82
C ALA A 10 -10.29 8.90 15.24
N GLY A 11 -9.18 8.81 15.99
CA GLY A 11 -9.19 8.34 17.37
C GLY A 11 -9.19 6.82 17.55
N ARG A 12 -9.17 6.05 16.47
CA ARG A 12 -9.04 4.58 16.50
C ARG A 12 -7.57 4.16 16.60
N ARG A 13 -7.30 2.99 17.19
CA ARG A 13 -5.94 2.47 17.34
C ARG A 13 -5.25 2.20 15.99
N ASN A 14 -5.99 1.85 14.96
CA ASN A 14 -5.49 1.69 13.59
C ASN A 14 -5.31 3.01 12.83
N ARG A 15 -5.68 4.15 13.44
CA ARG A 15 -5.38 5.49 12.93
C ARG A 15 -4.75 6.33 14.05
N PRO A 16 -3.43 6.22 14.26
CA PRO A 16 -2.75 6.83 15.41
C PRO A 16 -2.71 8.35 15.37
N GLY A 17 -2.95 8.99 14.22
CA GLY A 17 -2.96 10.45 14.09
C GLY A 17 -1.58 11.10 14.25
N LYS A 18 -0.50 10.32 14.18
CA LYS A 18 0.87 10.82 14.24
C LYS A 18 1.32 11.33 12.86
N PRO A 19 2.21 12.34 12.78
CA PRO A 19 2.69 12.86 11.51
C PRO A 19 3.52 11.84 10.73
N ASN A 20 3.40 11.90 9.38
CA ASN A 20 4.21 11.15 8.44
C ASN A 20 4.82 12.13 7.43
N PRO A 21 6.16 12.31 7.36
CA PRO A 21 6.81 13.22 6.42
C PRO A 21 6.87 12.69 4.99
N MET A 22 6.31 11.51 4.70
CA MET A 22 6.18 10.94 3.35
C MET A 22 7.51 10.86 2.58
N LYS A 23 8.51 10.21 3.18
CA LYS A 23 9.85 10.04 2.57
C LYS A 23 9.97 8.79 1.70
N TYR A 24 9.10 7.81 1.93
CA TYR A 24 9.10 6.51 1.26
C TYR A 24 7.69 6.12 0.82
N ILE A 25 7.62 5.17 -0.09
CA ILE A 25 6.40 4.43 -0.43
C ILE A 25 6.70 2.95 -0.21
N THR A 26 5.92 2.29 0.64
CA THR A 26 6.08 0.86 0.93
C THR A 26 5.02 0.05 0.23
N ILE A 27 5.46 -0.94 -0.53
CA ILE A 27 4.61 -1.85 -1.30
C ILE A 27 4.39 -3.15 -0.55
N HIS A 28 3.11 -3.55 -0.49
CA HIS A 28 2.65 -4.80 0.11
C HIS A 28 1.76 -5.58 -0.85
N ASN A 29 1.60 -6.89 -0.62
CA ASN A 29 0.43 -7.65 -1.04
C ASN A 29 -0.44 -7.96 0.17
N THR A 30 -1.77 -7.96 -0.02
CA THR A 30 -2.74 -8.16 1.07
C THR A 30 -2.64 -9.53 1.74
N GLY A 31 -2.03 -10.50 1.07
CA GLY A 31 -1.97 -11.88 1.56
C GLY A 31 -3.31 -12.62 1.52
N ASN A 32 -4.35 -12.03 0.92
CA ASN A 32 -5.69 -12.58 0.86
C ASN A 32 -6.10 -12.89 -0.58
N ALA A 33 -6.04 -14.18 -0.94
CA ALA A 33 -6.43 -14.70 -2.26
C ALA A 33 -7.92 -15.03 -2.39
N SER A 34 -8.72 -14.83 -1.35
CA SER A 34 -10.14 -15.15 -1.36
C SER A 34 -10.89 -14.36 -2.43
N LYS A 35 -11.83 -15.01 -3.10
CA LYS A 35 -12.73 -14.35 -4.04
C LYS A 35 -13.44 -13.18 -3.35
N GLY A 36 -13.51 -12.03 -4.02
CA GLY A 36 -14.14 -10.82 -3.51
C GLY A 36 -13.26 -10.00 -2.55
N ALA A 37 -12.04 -10.43 -2.20
CA ALA A 37 -11.12 -9.69 -1.32
C ALA A 37 -10.37 -8.57 -2.08
N GLY A 38 -11.11 -7.73 -2.80
CA GLY A 38 -10.60 -6.57 -3.51
C GLY A 38 -10.47 -5.31 -2.64
N ALA A 39 -10.16 -4.19 -3.25
CA ALA A 39 -9.90 -2.92 -2.57
C ALA A 39 -11.10 -2.42 -1.76
N LYS A 40 -12.31 -2.57 -2.27
CA LYS A 40 -13.55 -2.20 -1.56
C LYS A 40 -13.76 -3.04 -0.29
N ALA A 41 -13.48 -4.34 -0.35
CA ALA A 41 -13.61 -5.23 0.82
C ALA A 41 -12.59 -4.87 1.90
N HIS A 42 -11.34 -4.55 1.51
CA HIS A 42 -10.31 -4.07 2.44
C HIS A 42 -10.67 -2.71 3.04
N ALA A 43 -11.27 -1.80 2.27
CA ALA A 43 -11.77 -0.52 2.78
C ALA A 43 -12.86 -0.73 3.86
N ALA A 44 -13.80 -1.62 3.62
CA ALA A 44 -14.84 -1.96 4.60
C ALA A 44 -14.23 -2.58 5.87
N TYR A 45 -13.27 -3.49 5.72
CA TYR A 45 -12.60 -4.13 6.85
C TYR A 45 -11.83 -3.14 7.73
N ILE A 46 -10.93 -2.34 7.14
CA ILE A 46 -10.07 -1.43 7.92
C ILE A 46 -10.85 -0.35 8.65
N LYS A 47 -11.98 0.05 8.11
CA LYS A 47 -12.90 1.03 8.70
C LYS A 47 -13.87 0.40 9.71
N GLY A 48 -14.03 -0.91 9.68
CA GLY A 48 -14.97 -1.65 10.53
C GLY A 48 -14.52 -1.77 11.99
N ASP A 49 -15.45 -2.17 12.87
CA ASP A 49 -15.22 -2.28 14.31
C ASP A 49 -14.20 -3.37 14.66
N ALA A 50 -14.13 -4.45 13.88
CA ALA A 50 -13.15 -5.51 14.08
C ALA A 50 -11.70 -5.02 13.97
N ALA A 51 -11.42 -4.05 13.11
CA ALA A 51 -10.09 -3.48 12.91
C ALA A 51 -9.79 -2.29 13.84
N ALA A 52 -10.79 -1.68 14.45
CA ALA A 52 -10.66 -0.41 15.19
C ALA A 52 -9.62 -0.44 16.31
N ASN A 53 -9.47 -1.57 17.00
CA ASN A 53 -8.55 -1.76 18.12
C ASN A 53 -7.28 -2.53 17.74
N VAL A 54 -7.10 -2.87 16.47
CA VAL A 54 -5.92 -3.59 15.97
C VAL A 54 -4.89 -2.56 15.50
N PRO A 55 -3.61 -2.60 15.97
CA PRO A 55 -2.56 -1.70 15.50
C PRO A 55 -2.01 -2.17 14.14
N ALA A 56 -2.87 -2.22 13.14
CA ALA A 56 -2.55 -2.57 11.77
C ALA A 56 -3.36 -1.68 10.83
N SER A 57 -2.69 -0.99 9.93
CA SER A 57 -3.32 -0.07 8.99
C SER A 57 -2.38 0.24 7.82
N TRP A 58 -2.95 0.76 6.74
CA TRP A 58 -2.25 1.14 5.52
C TRP A 58 -3.01 2.28 4.84
N HIS A 59 -2.36 2.98 3.90
CA HIS A 59 -2.94 4.16 3.26
C HIS A 59 -3.84 3.81 2.09
N TYR A 60 -3.44 2.83 1.24
CA TYR A 60 -4.16 2.50 0.02
C TYR A 60 -4.34 1.00 -0.15
N SER A 61 -5.53 0.60 -0.64
CA SER A 61 -5.76 -0.72 -1.23
C SER A 61 -6.03 -0.55 -2.72
N VAL A 62 -5.38 -1.37 -3.54
CA VAL A 62 -5.42 -1.29 -5.00
C VAL A 62 -5.78 -2.64 -5.58
N ASP A 63 -6.82 -2.71 -6.40
CA ASP A 63 -7.14 -3.86 -7.23
C ASP A 63 -7.14 -3.49 -8.73
N ASP A 64 -7.62 -4.37 -9.58
CA ASP A 64 -7.67 -4.16 -11.03
C ASP A 64 -8.66 -3.07 -11.48
N SER A 65 -9.55 -2.64 -10.60
CA SER A 65 -10.68 -1.76 -10.93
C SER A 65 -10.74 -0.51 -10.04
N ASN A 66 -10.24 -0.60 -8.80
CA ASN A 66 -10.42 0.43 -7.79
C ASN A 66 -9.16 0.74 -6.99
N ILE A 67 -9.05 1.99 -6.55
CA ILE A 67 -8.09 2.45 -5.55
C ILE A 67 -8.87 3.11 -4.42
N TYR A 68 -8.74 2.58 -3.21
CA TYR A 68 -9.30 3.15 -1.99
C TYR A 68 -8.19 3.74 -1.12
N GLN A 69 -8.41 4.96 -0.62
CA GLN A 69 -7.54 5.60 0.37
C GLN A 69 -8.19 5.55 1.75
N HIS A 70 -7.49 4.99 2.73
CA HIS A 70 -7.99 4.71 4.07
C HIS A 70 -7.49 5.68 5.14
N LEU A 71 -6.30 6.27 4.91
CA LEU A 71 -5.70 7.29 5.79
C LEU A 71 -5.16 8.44 4.95
N PRO A 72 -5.11 9.67 5.51
CA PRO A 72 -4.35 10.75 4.91
C PRO A 72 -2.88 10.39 4.74
N ASP A 73 -2.26 10.79 3.64
CA ASP A 73 -0.86 10.45 3.32
C ASP A 73 0.14 10.93 4.38
N ASN A 74 -0.17 12.07 5.01
CA ASN A 74 0.65 12.70 6.05
C ASN A 74 0.41 12.16 7.47
N GLU A 75 -0.33 11.07 7.63
CA GLU A 75 -0.50 10.36 8.88
C GLU A 75 0.26 9.03 8.89
N THR A 76 0.82 8.65 10.05
CA THR A 76 1.46 7.35 10.28
C THR A 76 0.44 6.21 10.18
N ALA A 77 0.84 5.10 9.55
CA ALA A 77 0.10 3.84 9.55
C ALA A 77 0.96 2.71 10.16
N TRP A 78 0.31 1.64 10.62
CA TRP A 78 0.96 0.48 11.23
C TRP A 78 1.02 -0.67 10.21
N HIS A 79 2.09 -0.75 9.39
CA HIS A 79 2.17 -1.72 8.28
C HIS A 79 3.56 -2.36 8.09
N ALA A 80 4.62 -1.74 8.61
CA ALA A 80 5.99 -2.10 8.24
C ALA A 80 6.67 -3.07 9.23
N THR A 81 6.02 -3.37 10.35
CA THR A 81 6.53 -4.27 11.40
C THR A 81 7.81 -3.74 12.08
N ASP A 82 8.08 -2.44 11.96
CA ASP A 82 9.26 -1.76 12.51
C ASP A 82 8.97 -0.82 13.70
N GLY A 83 7.77 -0.93 14.30
CA GLY A 83 7.36 -0.11 15.45
C GLY A 83 7.31 1.38 15.11
N ASN A 84 8.14 2.18 15.77
CA ASN A 84 8.29 3.62 15.46
C ASN A 84 9.36 3.90 14.40
N GLY A 85 9.84 2.88 13.70
CA GLY A 85 10.82 3.00 12.63
C GLY A 85 10.30 3.73 11.40
N PRO A 86 11.19 3.99 10.42
CA PRO A 86 10.85 4.80 9.25
C PRO A 86 9.83 4.16 8.32
N GLY A 87 9.69 2.83 8.34
CA GLY A 87 8.67 2.14 7.55
C GLY A 87 7.26 2.57 7.96
N ASN A 88 6.93 2.54 9.23
CA ASN A 88 5.64 3.01 9.75
C ASN A 88 5.52 4.53 9.79
N SER A 89 6.55 5.23 10.24
CA SER A 89 6.48 6.66 10.58
C SER A 89 6.80 7.61 9.41
N GLN A 90 7.39 7.13 8.32
CA GLN A 90 7.88 7.98 7.21
C GLN A 90 7.48 7.47 5.83
N SER A 91 6.65 6.43 5.72
CA SER A 91 6.24 5.92 4.42
C SER A 91 4.73 5.92 4.20
N ILE A 92 4.33 5.97 2.95
CA ILE A 92 2.96 5.74 2.50
C ILE A 92 2.84 4.27 2.10
N ALA A 93 1.89 3.54 2.68
CA ALA A 93 1.70 2.12 2.43
C ALA A 93 0.67 1.85 1.33
N ILE A 94 1.03 1.04 0.34
CA ILE A 94 0.15 0.57 -0.73
C ILE A 94 0.02 -0.95 -0.64
N GLU A 95 -1.20 -1.43 -0.40
CA GLU A 95 -1.55 -2.84 -0.42
C GLU A 95 -2.13 -3.23 -1.77
N ILE A 96 -1.45 -4.13 -2.48
CA ILE A 96 -1.92 -4.68 -3.75
C ILE A 96 -2.79 -5.90 -3.46
N CYS A 97 -4.05 -5.85 -3.86
CA CYS A 97 -4.97 -6.97 -3.74
C CYS A 97 -4.54 -8.13 -4.63
N MET A 98 -4.77 -9.35 -4.16
CA MET A 98 -4.38 -10.58 -4.85
C MET A 98 -5.53 -11.61 -4.86
N ASN A 99 -6.76 -11.14 -4.77
CA ASN A 99 -7.96 -11.97 -4.81
C ASN A 99 -8.08 -12.73 -6.14
N SER A 100 -8.54 -13.98 -6.06
CA SER A 100 -8.55 -14.91 -7.19
C SER A 100 -9.44 -14.51 -8.37
N ASP A 101 -10.35 -13.58 -8.16
CA ASP A 101 -11.28 -13.04 -9.16
C ASP A 101 -10.86 -11.66 -9.70
N SER A 102 -9.62 -11.24 -9.49
CA SER A 102 -9.04 -9.98 -9.98
C SER A 102 -7.91 -10.26 -10.98
N ASP A 103 -7.69 -9.33 -11.90
CA ASP A 103 -6.50 -9.32 -12.77
C ASP A 103 -5.29 -8.79 -11.99
N LEU A 104 -4.42 -9.70 -11.54
CA LEU A 104 -3.24 -9.38 -10.76
C LEU A 104 -2.26 -8.47 -11.51
N LEU A 105 -2.11 -8.64 -12.83
CA LEU A 105 -1.23 -7.78 -13.63
C LEU A 105 -1.74 -6.34 -13.61
N LYS A 106 -3.03 -6.15 -13.85
CA LYS A 106 -3.65 -4.84 -13.86
C LYS A 106 -3.63 -4.19 -12.46
N ALA A 107 -3.91 -4.96 -11.39
CA ALA A 107 -3.82 -4.47 -10.01
C ALA A 107 -2.40 -4.00 -9.68
N THR A 108 -1.38 -4.77 -10.10
CA THR A 108 0.02 -4.44 -9.85
C THR A 108 0.48 -3.21 -10.67
N ASP A 109 0.05 -3.09 -11.92
CA ASP A 109 0.30 -1.90 -12.75
C ASP A 109 -0.42 -0.64 -12.21
N ASN A 110 -1.65 -0.78 -11.71
CA ASN A 110 -2.37 0.31 -11.04
C ASN A 110 -1.61 0.80 -9.79
N ALA A 111 -1.04 -0.11 -9.01
CA ALA A 111 -0.23 0.24 -7.85
C ALA A 111 1.09 0.93 -8.25
N ALA A 112 1.73 0.50 -9.33
CA ALA A 112 2.92 1.18 -9.86
C ALA A 112 2.59 2.61 -10.32
N GLY A 113 1.47 2.80 -11.00
CA GLY A 113 0.97 4.12 -11.40
C GLY A 113 0.62 5.02 -10.21
N LEU A 114 0.01 4.46 -9.16
CA LEU A 114 -0.26 5.19 -7.91
C LEU A 114 1.05 5.61 -7.23
N ALA A 115 2.02 4.70 -7.09
CA ALA A 115 3.32 4.99 -6.50
C ALA A 115 4.02 6.14 -7.26
N ALA A 116 4.03 6.08 -8.60
CA ALA A 116 4.59 7.15 -9.43
C ALA A 116 3.90 8.50 -9.20
N SER A 117 2.57 8.50 -9.10
CA SER A 117 1.80 9.72 -8.84
C SER A 117 2.11 10.33 -7.46
N LEU A 118 2.29 9.49 -6.44
CA LEU A 118 2.69 9.92 -5.09
C LEU A 118 4.13 10.43 -5.07
N CYS A 119 5.05 9.78 -5.81
CA CYS A 119 6.42 10.28 -6.00
C CYS A 119 6.43 11.69 -6.58
N LYS A 120 5.66 11.93 -7.66
CA LYS A 120 5.53 13.28 -8.27
C LYS A 120 4.94 14.28 -7.28
N LYS A 121 3.85 13.90 -6.59
CA LYS A 121 3.11 14.79 -5.69
C LYS A 121 3.95 15.28 -4.51
N TYR A 122 4.76 14.41 -3.93
CA TYR A 122 5.51 14.69 -2.69
C TYR A 122 7.02 14.83 -2.87
N GLY A 123 7.52 14.74 -4.10
CA GLY A 123 8.95 14.78 -4.38
C GLY A 123 9.71 13.58 -3.81
N ILE A 124 9.05 12.43 -3.70
CA ILE A 124 9.68 11.19 -3.23
C ILE A 124 10.51 10.61 -4.38
N PRO A 125 11.81 10.36 -4.20
CA PRO A 125 12.62 9.69 -5.21
C PRO A 125 12.08 8.29 -5.53
N VAL A 126 12.11 7.87 -6.80
CA VAL A 126 11.59 6.54 -7.20
C VAL A 126 12.35 5.39 -6.50
N GLU A 127 13.62 5.58 -6.17
CA GLU A 127 14.42 4.64 -5.38
C GLU A 127 13.93 4.44 -3.95
N ASN A 128 13.12 5.38 -3.43
CA ASN A 128 12.46 5.28 -2.13
C ASN A 128 11.09 4.57 -2.20
N VAL A 129 10.73 4.02 -3.36
CA VAL A 129 9.67 3.01 -3.47
C VAL A 129 10.29 1.68 -3.09
N VAL A 130 9.88 1.12 -1.96
CA VAL A 130 10.52 -0.02 -1.31
C VAL A 130 9.51 -1.13 -0.98
N GLN A 131 10.03 -2.31 -0.70
CA GLN A 131 9.23 -3.46 -0.26
C GLN A 131 9.06 -3.44 1.26
N HIS A 132 7.98 -4.03 1.79
CA HIS A 132 7.86 -4.28 3.24
C HIS A 132 9.09 -5.04 3.80
N ASN A 133 9.63 -5.98 3.03
CA ASN A 133 10.82 -6.75 3.38
C ASN A 133 12.06 -5.88 3.68
N GLU A 134 12.16 -4.66 3.14
CA GLU A 134 13.25 -3.71 3.47
C GLU A 134 13.23 -3.31 4.95
N TRP A 135 12.03 -3.14 5.53
CA TRP A 135 11.85 -2.75 6.93
C TRP A 135 11.92 -3.93 7.88
N TYR A 136 11.45 -5.09 7.42
CA TYR A 136 11.43 -6.32 8.21
C TYR A 136 11.81 -7.52 7.34
N PRO A 137 13.10 -7.90 7.29
CA PRO A 137 13.64 -8.92 6.38
C PRO A 137 13.04 -10.32 6.52
N LYS A 138 12.44 -10.63 7.68
CA LYS A 138 11.74 -11.91 7.91
C LYS A 138 10.39 -12.00 7.20
N LYS A 139 9.85 -10.89 6.69
CA LYS A 139 8.56 -10.84 6.02
C LYS A 139 8.71 -11.03 4.51
N ASN A 140 8.10 -12.07 3.95
CA ASN A 140 7.97 -12.24 2.49
C ASN A 140 6.82 -11.37 1.96
N CYS A 141 7.06 -10.04 1.88
CA CYS A 141 6.07 -9.08 1.40
C CYS A 141 6.77 -7.97 0.60
N PRO A 142 6.24 -7.60 -0.55
CA PRO A 142 5.04 -8.10 -1.27
C PRO A 142 5.27 -9.50 -1.88
N GLN A 143 4.59 -10.50 -1.37
CA GLN A 143 4.87 -11.90 -1.69
C GLN A 143 4.75 -12.24 -3.18
N MET A 144 3.72 -11.75 -3.87
CA MET A 144 3.51 -12.05 -5.27
C MET A 144 4.64 -11.52 -6.15
N ILE A 145 5.00 -10.24 -5.98
CA ILE A 145 6.10 -9.61 -6.73
C ILE A 145 7.45 -10.27 -6.40
N ARG A 146 7.69 -10.59 -5.13
CA ARG A 146 8.92 -11.27 -4.69
C ARG A 146 9.04 -12.69 -5.29
N GLU A 147 7.93 -13.32 -5.59
CA GLU A 147 7.84 -14.61 -6.27
C GLU A 147 7.78 -14.50 -7.80
N GLY A 148 7.92 -13.28 -8.35
CA GLY A 148 7.92 -13.02 -9.78
C GLY A 148 6.52 -12.99 -10.42
N LYS A 149 5.47 -12.69 -9.64
CA LYS A 149 4.07 -12.70 -10.10
C LYS A 149 3.40 -11.33 -9.91
N PRO A 150 2.82 -10.75 -10.95
CA PRO A 150 2.85 -11.13 -12.38
C PRO A 150 4.22 -10.88 -13.02
N TYR A 151 5.10 -10.18 -12.30
CA TYR A 151 6.50 -9.90 -12.63
C TYR A 151 7.28 -9.59 -11.33
N ASP A 152 8.61 -9.56 -11.43
CA ASP A 152 9.48 -9.35 -10.28
C ASP A 152 9.60 -7.88 -9.83
N TRP A 153 10.32 -7.65 -8.74
CA TRP A 153 10.51 -6.34 -8.15
C TRP A 153 11.26 -5.35 -9.07
N GLY A 154 12.22 -5.85 -9.86
CA GLY A 154 12.95 -5.02 -10.82
C GLY A 154 12.02 -4.47 -11.90
N VAL A 155 11.14 -5.32 -12.43
CA VAL A 155 10.11 -4.92 -13.39
C VAL A 155 9.11 -3.95 -12.76
N PHE A 156 8.65 -4.20 -11.52
CA PHE A 156 7.75 -3.28 -10.81
C PHE A 156 8.37 -1.87 -10.69
N ARG A 157 9.61 -1.76 -10.24
CA ARG A 157 10.31 -0.46 -10.15
C ARG A 157 10.48 0.19 -11.51
N GLY A 158 10.76 -0.59 -12.56
CA GLY A 158 10.80 -0.11 -13.94
C GLY A 158 9.47 0.48 -14.39
N ARG A 159 8.35 -0.15 -14.04
CA ARG A 159 7.00 0.37 -14.29
C ARG A 159 6.76 1.68 -13.54
N VAL A 160 7.12 1.76 -12.25
CA VAL A 160 7.01 3.02 -11.48
C VAL A 160 7.78 4.14 -12.17
N LEU A 161 9.02 3.89 -12.59
CA LEU A 161 9.85 4.86 -13.31
C LEU A 161 9.22 5.27 -14.64
N GLN A 162 8.68 4.34 -15.41
CA GLN A 162 7.99 4.61 -16.68
C GLN A 162 6.80 5.55 -16.47
N PHE A 163 5.93 5.27 -15.48
CA PHE A 163 4.80 6.13 -15.14
C PHE A 163 5.25 7.49 -14.55
N PHE A 164 6.39 7.52 -13.88
CA PHE A 164 6.95 8.76 -13.34
C PHE A 164 7.48 9.68 -14.45
N GLN A 165 8.02 9.15 -15.53
CA GLN A 165 8.57 9.90 -16.66
C GLN A 165 7.50 10.34 -17.67
N GLY A 166 6.38 9.60 -17.79
CA GLY A 166 5.25 9.92 -18.68
C GLY A 166 4.28 10.87 -18.03
#